data_f974f5408c239c1005109e2f2931ffb6
#
_entry.id   f974f5408c239c1005109e2f2931ffb6
#
_cell.length_a   1.000
_cell.length_b   1.000
_cell.length_c   1.000
_cell.angle_alpha   90.00
_cell.angle_beta   90.00
_cell.angle_gamma   90.00
#
_symmetry.space_group_name_H-M   'P 1'
#
loop_
_entity.id
_entity.type
_entity.pdbx_description
1 polymer ?
#
loop_
_entity_poly.entity_id
_entity_poly.type
_entity_poly.pdbx_seq_one_letter_code
_entity_poly.pdbx_strand_id
1 'polypeptide(L)'
;NNNLDKLLGKNLYRDGGAKYEAENNMTCPSGCTLITEKNNYYSNMIVTKKFMEKVLVHVVSQYMTYNEIFVPPLYLVIEGPAGEGKTSQTIATLIQHDIDVLYVSASELSGAHEGDAVRIFDAIYNYAIYRKENGHCVSILIDDFHMGIANQDSKIEKTINSNLLTGRMMNLAEHSNERKIPIILTGNDFSMVYAPLIRSGRADMFEWKPDFKEKISIVKNILDPFVKLDNTEYIKFFNTFKNATVSDFAQLKNDIRKKYVREMIESERNLNLYNISKIERKVKAFKRLDYSEIYELAKKRIKSY
;
A
#
# COMPACT_ATOMS: atom_id res chain seq x y z
N ASN A 1 -1.79 -29.10 -33.15
CA ASN A 1 -2.41 -28.66 -31.87
C ASN A 1 -1.56 -28.98 -30.62
N ASN A 2 -0.31 -29.48 -30.79
CA ASN A 2 0.53 -29.87 -29.65
C ASN A 2 1.66 -28.87 -29.28
N ASN A 3 1.72 -27.71 -29.92
CA ASN A 3 2.78 -26.71 -29.66
C ASN A 3 2.41 -25.59 -28.75
N LEU A 4 1.12 -25.25 -28.62
CA LEU A 4 0.69 -24.18 -27.69
C LEU A 4 0.80 -24.61 -26.24
N ASP A 5 0.61 -25.86 -25.99
CA ASP A 5 0.64 -26.47 -24.67
C ASP A 5 2.06 -26.59 -24.08
N LYS A 6 3.09 -26.63 -24.92
CA LYS A 6 4.50 -26.60 -24.47
C LYS A 6 5.01 -25.21 -24.14
N LEU A 7 4.40 -24.17 -24.75
CA LEU A 7 4.75 -22.76 -24.53
C LEU A 7 4.12 -22.17 -23.27
N LEU A 8 3.00 -22.74 -22.79
CA LEU A 8 2.28 -22.27 -21.60
C LEU A 8 2.65 -23.00 -20.32
N GLY A 9 3.76 -23.75 -20.29
CA GLY A 9 4.25 -24.40 -19.08
C GLY A 9 3.23 -25.39 -18.51
N LYS A 10 2.92 -26.44 -19.29
CA LYS A 10 1.94 -27.44 -18.89
C LYS A 10 2.25 -28.13 -17.59
N ASN A 11 1.46 -27.80 -16.60
CA ASN A 11 0.55 -28.78 -15.94
C ASN A 11 -0.42 -28.06 -14.99
N LEU A 12 -1.23 -27.14 -15.51
CA LEU A 12 -2.21 -26.42 -14.69
C LEU A 12 -3.57 -27.13 -14.56
N TYR A 13 -3.83 -28.20 -15.33
CA TYR A 13 -5.06 -28.95 -15.22
C TYR A 13 -4.81 -30.43 -15.52
N ARG A 14 -4.54 -31.20 -14.49
CA ARG A 14 -4.85 -32.62 -14.46
C ARG A 14 -5.51 -32.94 -13.13
N ASP A 15 -6.80 -33.25 -13.21
CA ASP A 15 -7.53 -34.02 -12.23
C ASP A 15 -6.70 -35.22 -11.79
N GLY A 16 -6.47 -35.30 -10.51
CA GLY A 16 -5.78 -36.42 -9.90
C GLY A 16 -5.75 -36.18 -8.40
N GLY A 17 -6.79 -36.61 -7.73
CA GLY A 17 -7.00 -36.41 -6.32
C GLY A 17 -5.80 -36.71 -5.43
N ALA A 18 -5.76 -36.00 -4.33
CA ALA A 18 -5.20 -36.37 -3.04
C ALA A 18 -3.83 -37.03 -3.05
N LYS A 19 -2.75 -36.26 -3.25
CA LYS A 19 -1.39 -36.67 -2.78
C LYS A 19 -0.34 -35.54 -2.73
N TYR A 20 -0.71 -34.27 -2.63
CA TYR A 20 0.24 -33.17 -2.37
C TYR A 20 -0.26 -32.19 -1.29
N GLU A 21 -0.92 -32.73 -0.28
CA GLU A 21 -1.26 -31.99 0.94
C GLU A 21 -0.37 -32.41 2.10
N ALA A 22 0.90 -32.28 1.96
CA ALA A 22 1.83 -32.30 3.10
C ALA A 22 3.23 -32.00 2.59
N GLU A 23 3.56 -30.73 2.43
CA GLU A 23 4.93 -30.27 2.61
C GLU A 23 5.02 -28.82 2.09
N ASN A 24 5.39 -27.92 2.99
CA ASN A 24 5.70 -26.53 2.77
C ASN A 24 4.51 -25.53 2.66
N ASN A 25 3.66 -25.46 3.67
CA ASN A 25 2.89 -24.25 3.95
C ASN A 25 3.86 -23.16 4.44
N MET A 26 4.53 -22.49 3.51
CA MET A 26 5.36 -21.34 3.83
C MET A 26 4.46 -20.24 4.36
N THR A 27 4.70 -19.77 5.58
CA THR A 27 3.93 -18.69 6.21
C THR A 27 4.53 -17.34 5.85
N CYS A 28 3.69 -16.29 5.87
CA CYS A 28 4.16 -14.93 5.67
C CYS A 28 5.25 -14.59 6.70
N PRO A 29 6.42 -14.11 6.28
CA PRO A 29 7.52 -13.79 7.19
C PRO A 29 7.15 -12.72 8.21
N SER A 30 7.80 -12.74 9.36
CA SER A 30 7.71 -11.65 10.35
C SER A 30 8.14 -10.32 9.73
N GLY A 31 7.44 -9.24 10.07
CA GLY A 31 7.67 -7.90 9.48
C GLY A 31 6.98 -7.66 8.14
N CYS A 32 6.30 -8.68 7.60
CA CYS A 32 5.51 -8.58 6.38
C CYS A 32 4.03 -8.84 6.67
N THR A 33 3.16 -8.11 6.00
CA THR A 33 1.71 -8.32 6.03
C THR A 33 1.22 -8.70 4.64
N LEU A 34 0.59 -9.88 4.53
CA LEU A 34 -0.07 -10.27 3.29
C LEU A 34 -1.46 -9.63 3.22
N ILE A 35 -1.70 -8.83 2.21
CA ILE A 35 -2.99 -8.21 1.90
C ILE A 35 -3.52 -8.86 0.62
N THR A 36 -4.76 -9.38 0.67
CA THR A 36 -5.42 -10.05 -0.43
C THR A 36 -6.76 -9.40 -0.76
N GLU A 37 -7.38 -9.78 -1.88
CA GLU A 37 -8.71 -9.31 -2.33
C GLU A 37 -9.80 -9.36 -1.23
N LYS A 38 -9.69 -10.25 -0.26
CA LYS A 38 -10.64 -10.35 0.86
C LYS A 38 -10.68 -9.12 1.77
N ASN A 39 -9.80 -8.15 1.56
CA ASN A 39 -9.76 -6.90 2.31
C ASN A 39 -10.73 -5.87 1.70
N ASN A 40 -11.95 -5.82 2.22
CA ASN A 40 -13.01 -4.91 1.75
C ASN A 40 -12.68 -3.40 1.85
N TYR A 41 -11.70 -3.01 2.66
CA TYR A 41 -11.35 -1.59 2.82
C TYR A 41 -10.80 -0.99 1.52
N TYR A 42 -9.88 -1.70 0.86
CA TYR A 42 -9.23 -1.22 -0.36
C TYR A 42 -10.05 -1.48 -1.62
N SER A 43 -10.94 -2.48 -1.61
CA SER A 43 -11.73 -2.88 -2.77
C SER A 43 -12.68 -1.79 -3.27
N ASN A 44 -13.16 -0.91 -2.38
CA ASN A 44 -14.09 0.18 -2.70
C ASN A 44 -13.43 1.56 -2.72
N MET A 45 -12.11 1.63 -2.65
CA MET A 45 -11.38 2.90 -2.67
C MET A 45 -11.30 3.47 -4.08
N ILE A 46 -11.51 4.77 -4.24
CA ILE A 46 -11.25 5.43 -5.52
C ILE A 46 -9.75 5.55 -5.74
N VAL A 47 -9.30 5.01 -6.87
CA VAL A 47 -7.93 5.17 -7.37
C VAL A 47 -7.97 6.06 -8.60
N THR A 48 -7.07 7.03 -8.70
CA THR A 48 -6.98 7.87 -9.88
C THR A 48 -6.43 7.08 -11.06
N LYS A 49 -6.92 7.38 -12.26
CA LYS A 49 -6.51 6.67 -13.48
C LYS A 49 -4.99 6.73 -13.69
N LYS A 50 -4.40 7.91 -13.52
CA LYS A 50 -2.96 8.13 -13.66
C LYS A 50 -2.14 7.24 -12.71
N PHE A 51 -2.56 7.14 -11.44
CA PHE A 51 -1.89 6.31 -10.44
C PHE A 51 -2.03 4.82 -10.76
N MET A 52 -3.25 4.39 -11.05
CA MET A 52 -3.56 3.02 -11.42
C MET A 52 -2.74 2.54 -12.62
N GLU A 53 -2.73 3.31 -13.71
CA GLU A 53 -1.97 2.97 -14.92
C GLU A 53 -0.48 2.79 -14.62
N LYS A 54 0.11 3.70 -13.83
CA LYS A 54 1.54 3.64 -13.48
C LYS A 54 1.90 2.36 -12.72
N VAL A 55 1.10 2.01 -11.72
CA VAL A 55 1.30 0.81 -10.91
C VAL A 55 1.08 -0.46 -11.73
N LEU A 56 -0.03 -0.53 -12.49
CA LEU A 56 -0.34 -1.74 -13.26
C LEU A 56 0.64 -1.98 -14.40
N VAL A 57 1.06 -0.94 -15.12
CA VAL A 57 2.09 -1.07 -16.15
C VAL A 57 3.37 -1.64 -15.56
N HIS A 58 3.82 -1.15 -14.40
CA HIS A 58 4.99 -1.69 -13.73
C HIS A 58 4.83 -3.17 -13.38
N VAL A 59 3.74 -3.53 -12.71
CA VAL A 59 3.51 -4.92 -12.26
C VAL A 59 3.36 -5.86 -13.44
N VAL A 60 2.51 -5.54 -14.41
CA VAL A 60 2.29 -6.38 -15.60
C VAL A 60 3.58 -6.56 -16.37
N SER A 61 4.37 -5.50 -16.53
CA SER A 61 5.66 -5.55 -17.22
C SER A 61 6.62 -6.55 -16.57
N GLN A 62 6.63 -6.68 -15.25
CA GLN A 62 7.49 -7.68 -14.56
C GLN A 62 7.01 -9.13 -14.74
N TYR A 63 5.72 -9.34 -15.02
CA TYR A 63 5.14 -10.68 -15.23
C TYR A 63 5.20 -11.12 -16.67
N MET A 64 5.39 -10.21 -17.63
CA MET A 64 5.54 -10.57 -19.04
C MET A 64 6.86 -11.27 -19.29
N THR A 65 6.83 -12.25 -20.19
CA THR A 65 8.06 -12.91 -20.63
C THR A 65 8.71 -12.05 -21.72
N TYR A 66 9.89 -11.51 -21.41
CA TYR A 66 10.68 -10.74 -22.37
C TYR A 66 11.77 -11.58 -23.00
N ASN A 67 12.06 -11.28 -24.25
CA ASN A 67 13.33 -11.66 -24.86
C ASN A 67 14.41 -10.65 -24.39
N GLU A 68 15.67 -10.91 -24.70
CA GLU A 68 16.84 -10.15 -24.23
C GLU A 68 16.83 -8.63 -24.56
N ILE A 69 15.86 -8.17 -25.37
CA ILE A 69 15.83 -6.79 -25.90
C ILE A 69 15.17 -5.81 -24.92
N PHE A 70 14.27 -6.25 -24.06
CA PHE A 70 13.56 -5.38 -23.14
C PHE A 70 13.51 -5.97 -21.73
N VAL A 71 14.15 -5.29 -20.79
CA VAL A 71 14.14 -5.64 -19.37
C VAL A 71 13.55 -4.44 -18.60
N PRO A 72 12.30 -4.55 -18.09
CA PRO A 72 11.70 -3.43 -17.36
C PRO A 72 12.43 -3.21 -16.04
N PRO A 73 12.48 -1.97 -15.51
CA PRO A 73 13.02 -1.69 -14.19
C PRO A 73 12.33 -2.52 -13.11
N LEU A 74 13.10 -3.08 -12.18
CA LEU A 74 12.55 -3.92 -11.10
C LEU A 74 11.74 -3.13 -10.10
N TYR A 75 12.14 -1.88 -9.83
CA TYR A 75 11.53 -1.02 -8.84
C TYR A 75 10.66 0.04 -9.49
N LEU A 76 9.49 0.27 -8.91
CA LEU A 76 8.72 1.49 -9.11
C LEU A 76 8.85 2.32 -7.83
N VAL A 77 9.42 3.51 -7.94
CA VAL A 77 9.55 4.46 -6.83
C VAL A 77 8.44 5.50 -6.92
N ILE A 78 7.57 5.54 -5.92
CA ILE A 78 6.48 6.51 -5.81
C ILE A 78 6.86 7.55 -4.76
N GLU A 79 7.22 8.73 -5.22
CA GLU A 79 7.63 9.86 -4.41
C GLU A 79 6.53 10.93 -4.37
N GLY A 80 6.41 11.61 -3.26
CA GLY A 80 5.47 12.73 -3.13
C GLY A 80 5.17 13.11 -1.68
N PRO A 81 4.42 14.21 -1.47
CA PRO A 81 4.15 14.73 -0.13
C PRO A 81 3.54 13.69 0.81
N ALA A 82 3.84 13.81 2.10
CA ALA A 82 3.24 12.98 3.13
C ALA A 82 1.72 13.14 3.15
N GLY A 83 1.01 12.06 3.44
CA GLY A 83 -0.44 12.08 3.62
C GLY A 83 -1.26 12.21 2.32
N GLU A 84 -0.68 12.14 1.14
CA GLU A 84 -1.41 12.23 -0.13
C GLU A 84 -1.81 10.86 -0.72
N GLY A 85 -1.77 9.80 0.10
CA GLY A 85 -2.37 8.52 -0.23
C GLY A 85 -1.53 7.57 -1.10
N LYS A 86 -0.22 7.76 -1.21
CA LYS A 86 0.68 6.87 -2.00
C LYS A 86 0.48 5.39 -1.70
N THR A 87 0.60 5.03 -0.44
CA THR A 87 0.47 3.64 0.04
C THR A 87 -0.92 3.10 -0.20
N SER A 88 -1.95 3.85 0.17
CA SER A 88 -3.36 3.44 0.03
C SER A 88 -3.76 3.28 -1.44
N GLN A 89 -3.35 4.20 -2.32
CA GLN A 89 -3.60 4.11 -3.76
C GLN A 89 -2.89 2.90 -4.38
N THR A 90 -1.67 2.60 -3.93
CA THR A 90 -0.92 1.42 -4.39
C THR A 90 -1.63 0.13 -4.00
N ILE A 91 -1.97 -0.02 -2.72
CA ILE A 91 -2.66 -1.22 -2.23
C ILE A 91 -4.01 -1.38 -2.91
N ALA A 92 -4.81 -0.30 -2.99
CA ALA A 92 -6.12 -0.33 -3.63
C ALA A 92 -6.02 -0.72 -5.11
N THR A 93 -5.05 -0.17 -5.85
CA THR A 93 -4.82 -0.56 -7.25
C THR A 93 -4.57 -2.04 -7.38
N LEU A 94 -3.67 -2.59 -6.59
CA LEU A 94 -3.27 -4.00 -6.66
C LEU A 94 -4.44 -4.93 -6.29
N ILE A 95 -5.09 -4.66 -5.16
CA ILE A 95 -6.21 -5.48 -4.66
C ILE A 95 -7.41 -5.47 -5.61
N GLN A 96 -7.74 -4.33 -6.23
CA GLN A 96 -8.82 -4.23 -7.21
C GLN A 96 -8.56 -4.98 -8.52
N HIS A 97 -7.34 -5.46 -8.73
CA HIS A 97 -6.92 -6.22 -9.92
C HIS A 97 -6.37 -7.61 -9.56
N ASP A 98 -6.81 -8.17 -8.43
CA ASP A 98 -6.47 -9.53 -7.96
C ASP A 98 -4.96 -9.77 -7.81
N ILE A 99 -4.23 -8.73 -7.43
CA ILE A 99 -2.80 -8.80 -7.17
C ILE A 99 -2.59 -8.73 -5.65
N ASP A 100 -2.05 -9.78 -5.08
CA ASP A 100 -1.70 -9.83 -3.66
C ASP A 100 -0.58 -8.84 -3.33
N VAL A 101 -0.66 -8.21 -2.17
CA VAL A 101 0.35 -7.26 -1.70
C VAL A 101 1.09 -7.83 -0.50
N LEU A 102 2.39 -7.94 -0.61
CA LEU A 102 3.28 -8.14 0.53
C LEU A 102 3.74 -6.78 1.03
N TYR A 103 3.03 -6.28 2.03
CA TYR A 103 3.28 -4.97 2.63
C TYR A 103 4.36 -5.07 3.70
N VAL A 104 5.36 -4.20 3.59
CA VAL A 104 6.47 -4.08 4.53
C VAL A 104 6.70 -2.61 4.83
N SER A 105 6.75 -2.23 6.11
CA SER A 105 7.28 -0.93 6.49
C SER A 105 8.81 -0.96 6.41
N ALA A 106 9.43 0.09 5.89
CA ALA A 106 10.90 0.16 5.85
C ALA A 106 11.55 0.04 7.24
N SER A 107 10.85 0.42 8.31
CA SER A 107 11.31 0.24 9.69
C SER A 107 11.49 -1.24 10.07
N GLU A 108 10.69 -2.15 9.51
CA GLU A 108 10.82 -3.60 9.72
C GLU A 108 12.07 -4.18 9.07
N LEU A 109 12.58 -3.52 8.03
CA LEU A 109 13.83 -3.90 7.35
C LEU A 109 15.07 -3.40 8.05
N SER A 110 14.96 -2.66 9.17
CA SER A 110 16.12 -2.06 9.82
C SER A 110 16.98 -3.06 10.59
N GLY A 111 16.40 -4.17 11.08
CA GLY A 111 17.11 -5.22 11.83
C GLY A 111 17.86 -4.74 13.07
N ALA A 112 18.10 -5.63 14.03
CA ALA A 112 18.87 -5.33 15.23
C ALA A 112 20.37 -5.65 15.08
N HIS A 113 20.71 -6.59 14.19
CA HIS A 113 22.08 -7.07 13.97
C HIS A 113 22.49 -6.90 12.51
N GLU A 114 23.80 -6.91 12.26
CA GLU A 114 24.37 -6.87 10.92
C GLU A 114 23.80 -8.00 10.02
N GLY A 115 23.34 -7.64 8.83
CA GLY A 115 22.74 -8.58 7.87
C GLY A 115 21.27 -8.93 8.11
N ASP A 116 20.63 -8.47 9.22
CA ASP A 116 19.23 -8.76 9.48
C ASP A 116 18.31 -8.19 8.38
N ALA A 117 18.57 -6.98 7.92
CA ALA A 117 17.80 -6.34 6.88
C ALA A 117 17.78 -7.17 5.58
N VAL A 118 18.91 -7.70 5.17
CA VAL A 118 19.02 -8.56 3.98
C VAL A 118 18.28 -9.88 4.20
N ARG A 119 18.42 -10.51 5.37
CA ARG A 119 17.72 -11.76 5.67
C ARG A 119 16.20 -11.59 5.68
N ILE A 120 15.70 -10.50 6.26
CA ILE A 120 14.26 -10.18 6.27
C ILE A 120 13.78 -9.94 4.82
N PHE A 121 14.51 -9.14 4.06
CA PHE A 121 14.19 -8.87 2.66
C PHE A 121 14.15 -10.16 1.82
N ASP A 122 15.17 -11.00 1.91
CA ASP A 122 15.25 -12.26 1.17
C ASP A 122 14.15 -13.24 1.59
N ALA A 123 13.78 -13.29 2.88
CA ALA A 123 12.66 -14.10 3.35
C ALA A 123 11.33 -13.65 2.73
N ILE A 124 11.08 -12.34 2.65
CA ILE A 124 9.89 -11.76 2.03
C ILE A 124 9.89 -12.05 0.51
N TYR A 125 11.03 -11.87 -0.13
CA TYR A 125 11.16 -12.11 -1.57
C TYR A 125 10.94 -13.59 -1.92
N ASN A 126 11.49 -14.52 -1.14
CA ASN A 126 11.28 -15.95 -1.30
C ASN A 126 9.81 -16.35 -1.07
N TYR A 127 9.15 -15.73 -0.10
CA TYR A 127 7.72 -15.92 0.12
C TYR A 127 6.89 -15.43 -1.07
N ALA A 128 7.27 -14.29 -1.66
CA ALA A 128 6.64 -13.78 -2.87
C ALA A 128 6.81 -14.76 -4.06
N ILE A 129 7.99 -15.34 -4.23
CA ILE A 129 8.25 -16.38 -5.24
C ILE A 129 7.35 -17.59 -4.98
N TYR A 130 7.29 -18.07 -3.75
CA TYR A 130 6.41 -19.18 -3.36
C TYR A 130 4.94 -18.89 -3.70
N ARG A 131 4.43 -17.70 -3.42
CA ARG A 131 3.07 -17.27 -3.77
C ARG A 131 2.86 -17.31 -5.29
N LYS A 132 3.80 -16.78 -6.06
CA LYS A 132 3.76 -16.77 -7.53
C LYS A 132 3.75 -18.20 -8.09
N GLU A 133 4.58 -19.11 -7.57
CA GLU A 133 4.64 -20.50 -7.99
C GLU A 133 3.35 -21.27 -7.66
N ASN A 134 2.59 -20.81 -6.65
CA ASN A 134 1.26 -21.32 -6.31
C ASN A 134 0.11 -20.59 -7.06
N GLY A 135 0.43 -19.88 -8.14
CA GLY A 135 -0.56 -19.28 -9.06
C GLY A 135 -1.10 -17.92 -8.65
N HIS A 136 -0.49 -17.24 -7.66
CA HIS A 136 -0.89 -15.91 -7.25
C HIS A 136 -0.09 -14.83 -7.96
N CYS A 137 -0.75 -13.79 -8.45
CA CYS A 137 -0.10 -12.55 -8.83
C CYS A 137 0.23 -11.77 -7.55
N VAL A 138 1.47 -11.36 -7.37
CA VAL A 138 1.93 -10.73 -6.13
C VAL A 138 2.89 -9.59 -6.42
N SER A 139 2.84 -8.54 -5.62
CA SER A 139 3.80 -7.43 -5.60
C SER A 139 4.27 -7.14 -4.18
N ILE A 140 5.53 -6.82 -4.01
CA ILE A 140 6.08 -6.35 -2.74
C ILE A 140 5.93 -4.83 -2.71
N LEU A 141 5.39 -4.30 -1.62
CA LEU A 141 5.31 -2.87 -1.34
C LEU A 141 6.12 -2.56 -0.08
N ILE A 142 7.22 -1.82 -0.25
CA ILE A 142 8.02 -1.30 0.86
C ILE A 142 7.65 0.16 1.08
N ASP A 143 6.98 0.41 2.20
CA ASP A 143 6.42 1.71 2.54
C ASP A 143 7.39 2.54 3.38
N ASP A 144 7.37 3.86 3.17
CA ASP A 144 8.23 4.83 3.86
C ASP A 144 9.74 4.50 3.74
N PHE A 145 10.14 4.03 2.55
CA PHE A 145 11.50 3.55 2.31
C PHE A 145 12.59 4.58 2.64
N HIS A 146 12.31 5.87 2.46
CA HIS A 146 13.21 6.96 2.81
C HIS A 146 13.52 7.04 4.31
N MET A 147 12.59 6.63 5.19
CA MET A 147 12.77 6.68 6.64
C MET A 147 13.72 5.61 7.18
N GLY A 148 13.78 4.45 6.53
CA GLY A 148 14.65 3.35 6.93
C GLY A 148 16.13 3.59 6.65
N ILE A 149 16.43 4.49 5.72
CA ILE A 149 17.80 4.71 5.20
C ILE A 149 18.37 6.06 5.61
N ALA A 150 17.53 7.06 5.91
CA ALA A 150 17.94 8.46 6.10
C ALA A 150 18.28 8.87 7.53
N ASN A 151 18.12 8.03 8.55
CA ASN A 151 18.40 8.40 9.93
C ASN A 151 19.91 8.39 10.22
N GLN A 152 20.57 9.52 9.94
CA GLN A 152 21.99 9.75 10.20
C GLN A 152 22.36 9.76 11.71
N ASP A 153 21.39 9.87 12.62
CA ASP A 153 21.63 9.97 14.07
C ASP A 153 21.65 8.64 14.81
N SER A 154 21.51 7.53 14.14
CA SER A 154 21.47 6.23 14.77
C SER A 154 22.64 5.35 14.38
N LYS A 155 23.44 5.02 15.38
CA LYS A 155 24.44 3.94 15.51
C LYS A 155 24.94 3.27 14.21
N ILE A 156 26.23 3.11 14.09
CA ILE A 156 27.00 2.48 13.01
C ILE A 156 26.31 1.22 12.41
N GLU A 157 25.71 0.38 13.23
CA GLU A 157 25.00 -0.84 12.81
C GLU A 157 23.80 -0.60 11.86
N LYS A 158 23.01 0.46 12.08
CA LYS A 158 21.90 0.80 11.18
C LYS A 158 22.38 1.27 9.81
N THR A 159 23.49 1.98 9.77
CA THR A 159 24.11 2.41 8.52
C THR A 159 24.66 1.23 7.72
N ILE A 160 25.28 0.26 8.39
CA ILE A 160 25.79 -0.97 7.77
C ILE A 160 24.63 -1.78 7.18
N ASN A 161 23.56 -2.02 7.95
CA ASN A 161 22.38 -2.75 7.46
C ASN A 161 21.71 -2.07 6.27
N SER A 162 21.61 -0.74 6.28
CA SER A 162 21.08 0.03 5.14
C SER A 162 21.94 -0.14 3.89
N ASN A 163 23.25 -0.12 4.03
CA ASN A 163 24.19 -0.30 2.92
C ASN A 163 24.11 -1.74 2.35
N LEU A 164 24.07 -2.74 3.23
CA LEU A 164 23.94 -4.15 2.83
C LEU A 164 22.62 -4.40 2.11
N LEU A 165 21.51 -3.91 2.65
CA LEU A 165 20.20 -4.03 2.02
C LEU A 165 20.19 -3.39 0.63
N THR A 166 20.72 -2.18 0.52
CA THR A 166 20.77 -1.49 -0.76
C THR A 166 21.67 -2.20 -1.76
N GLY A 167 22.81 -2.72 -1.34
CA GLY A 167 23.67 -3.57 -2.16
C GLY A 167 22.91 -4.81 -2.67
N ARG A 168 22.15 -5.47 -1.81
CA ARG A 168 21.31 -6.63 -2.19
C ARG A 168 20.23 -6.24 -3.19
N MET A 169 19.54 -5.12 -2.97
CA MET A 169 18.51 -4.62 -3.88
C MET A 169 19.09 -4.24 -5.26
N MET A 170 20.27 -3.64 -5.28
CA MET A 170 20.98 -3.33 -6.54
C MET A 170 21.34 -4.60 -7.30
N ASN A 171 21.92 -5.59 -6.62
CA ASN A 171 22.26 -6.88 -7.23
C ASN A 171 21.02 -7.58 -7.79
N LEU A 172 19.91 -7.56 -7.06
CA LEU A 172 18.64 -8.13 -7.54
C LEU A 172 18.16 -7.43 -8.82
N ALA A 173 18.31 -6.11 -8.90
CA ALA A 173 17.93 -5.35 -10.10
C ALA A 173 18.80 -5.65 -11.33
N GLU A 174 20.06 -6.03 -11.13
CA GLU A 174 21.00 -6.31 -12.21
C GLU A 174 20.94 -7.77 -12.70
N HIS A 175 20.64 -8.72 -11.81
CA HIS A 175 20.61 -10.14 -12.14
C HIS A 175 19.21 -10.55 -12.63
N SER A 176 18.99 -10.53 -13.94
CA SER A 176 17.69 -10.82 -14.57
C SER A 176 17.11 -12.19 -14.17
N ASN A 177 17.95 -13.18 -13.91
CA ASN A 177 17.51 -14.52 -13.51
C ASN A 177 16.86 -14.58 -12.12
N GLU A 178 17.20 -13.64 -11.23
CA GLU A 178 16.60 -13.52 -9.89
C GLU A 178 15.35 -12.63 -9.87
N ARG A 179 15.17 -11.79 -10.89
CA ARG A 179 14.06 -10.82 -10.99
C ARG A 179 12.77 -11.53 -11.36
N LYS A 180 11.93 -11.79 -10.39
CA LYS A 180 10.68 -12.55 -10.59
C LYS A 180 9.45 -11.83 -10.05
N ILE A 181 9.63 -10.88 -9.17
CA ILE A 181 8.55 -10.23 -8.40
C ILE A 181 8.68 -8.72 -8.53
N PRO A 182 7.61 -7.99 -8.92
CA PRO A 182 7.62 -6.54 -8.93
C PRO A 182 7.72 -5.98 -7.52
N ILE A 183 8.53 -4.92 -7.36
CA ILE A 183 8.72 -4.22 -6.08
C ILE A 183 8.37 -2.75 -6.26
N ILE A 184 7.54 -2.24 -5.35
CA ILE A 184 7.14 -0.84 -5.30
C ILE A 184 7.68 -0.23 -4.00
N LEU A 185 8.33 0.91 -4.12
CA LEU A 185 8.87 1.69 -3.00
C LEU A 185 8.07 2.99 -2.88
N THR A 186 7.59 3.31 -1.70
CA THR A 186 6.96 4.62 -1.45
C THR A 186 7.81 5.45 -0.50
N GLY A 187 7.74 6.76 -0.65
CA GLY A 187 8.44 7.69 0.23
C GLY A 187 8.10 9.13 -0.06
N ASN A 188 8.52 10.03 0.84
CA ASN A 188 8.22 11.45 0.68
C ASN A 188 9.29 12.18 -0.14
N ASP A 189 10.55 11.77 0.01
CA ASP A 189 11.69 12.37 -0.66
C ASP A 189 12.80 11.32 -0.83
N PHE A 190 13.12 10.99 -2.07
CA PHE A 190 14.18 10.04 -2.41
C PHE A 190 15.51 10.72 -2.77
N SER A 191 15.60 12.04 -2.70
CA SER A 191 16.82 12.79 -3.05
C SER A 191 18.02 12.39 -2.20
N MET A 192 17.79 12.01 -0.95
CA MET A 192 18.81 11.56 0.01
C MET A 192 18.99 10.04 0.02
N VAL A 193 18.14 9.31 -0.67
CA VAL A 193 18.17 7.86 -0.75
C VAL A 193 18.93 7.46 -2.00
N TYR A 194 20.01 6.81 -1.83
CA TYR A 194 20.74 5.97 -2.75
C TYR A 194 20.56 6.25 -4.24
N ALA A 195 21.19 7.29 -4.73
CA ALA A 195 21.28 7.58 -6.17
C ALA A 195 21.58 6.33 -7.04
N PRO A 196 22.42 5.35 -6.61
CA PRO A 196 22.64 4.14 -7.38
C PRO A 196 21.44 3.22 -7.53
N LEU A 197 20.53 3.14 -6.51
CA LEU A 197 19.33 2.28 -6.58
C LEU A 197 18.29 2.85 -7.54
N ILE A 198 18.13 4.18 -7.57
CA ILE A 198 17.13 4.87 -8.37
C ILE A 198 17.66 5.30 -9.76
N ARG A 199 18.86 4.88 -10.14
CA ARG A 199 19.40 5.13 -11.48
C ARG A 199 18.52 4.48 -12.56
N SER A 200 18.51 5.15 -13.72
CA SER A 200 17.85 4.65 -14.93
C SER A 200 18.18 3.17 -15.18
N GLY A 201 17.15 2.38 -15.50
CA GLY A 201 17.24 0.95 -15.75
C GLY A 201 17.02 0.06 -14.52
N ARG A 202 17.19 0.56 -13.28
CA ARG A 202 16.88 -0.19 -12.06
C ARG A 202 15.52 0.17 -11.48
N ALA A 203 15.16 1.46 -11.56
CA ALA A 203 13.89 1.98 -11.06
C ALA A 203 13.24 2.96 -12.03
N ASP A 204 11.91 2.91 -12.08
CA ASP A 204 11.07 3.95 -12.63
C ASP A 204 10.65 4.90 -11.51
N MET A 205 10.73 6.20 -11.77
CA MET A 205 10.31 7.24 -10.83
C MET A 205 8.90 7.72 -11.17
N PHE A 206 8.04 7.79 -10.17
CA PHE A 206 6.71 8.35 -10.27
C PHE A 206 6.47 9.38 -9.16
N GLU A 207 6.46 10.65 -9.54
CA GLU A 207 6.08 11.73 -8.64
C GLU A 207 4.55 11.75 -8.50
N TRP A 208 4.07 11.49 -7.27
CA TRP A 208 2.67 11.54 -6.92
C TRP A 208 2.33 12.79 -6.12
N LYS A 209 1.58 13.67 -6.74
CA LYS A 209 0.91 14.80 -6.11
C LYS A 209 -0.44 14.93 -6.77
N PRO A 210 -1.54 14.61 -6.06
CA PRO A 210 -2.87 14.73 -6.63
C PRO A 210 -3.16 16.19 -6.98
N ASP A 211 -3.69 16.42 -8.16
CA ASP A 211 -4.23 17.72 -8.50
C ASP A 211 -5.53 18.00 -7.72
N PHE A 212 -6.06 19.21 -7.85
CA PHE A 212 -7.25 19.61 -7.10
C PHE A 212 -8.47 18.71 -7.39
N LYS A 213 -8.68 18.31 -8.65
CA LYS A 213 -9.80 17.46 -9.05
C LYS A 213 -9.64 16.03 -8.54
N GLU A 214 -8.45 15.49 -8.65
CA GLU A 214 -8.08 14.18 -8.12
C GLU A 214 -8.29 14.15 -6.60
N LYS A 215 -7.82 15.17 -5.89
CA LYS A 215 -7.96 15.29 -4.44
C LYS A 215 -9.42 15.36 -4.00
N ILE A 216 -10.24 16.18 -4.67
CA ILE A 216 -11.69 16.24 -4.42
C ILE A 216 -12.32 14.85 -4.61
N SER A 217 -12.02 14.16 -5.69
CA SER A 217 -12.57 12.84 -5.97
C SER A 217 -12.24 11.83 -4.88
N ILE A 218 -10.96 11.78 -4.47
CA ILE A 218 -10.50 10.88 -3.41
C ILE A 218 -11.20 11.19 -2.08
N VAL A 219 -11.21 12.46 -1.69
CA VAL A 219 -11.77 12.86 -0.39
C VAL A 219 -13.29 12.75 -0.37
N LYS A 220 -13.97 13.04 -1.48
CA LYS A 220 -15.40 12.81 -1.60
C LYS A 220 -15.74 11.34 -1.35
N ASN A 221 -15.01 10.42 -1.96
CA ASN A 221 -15.17 8.98 -1.71
C ASN A 221 -14.97 8.60 -0.22
N ILE A 222 -14.01 9.24 0.45
CA ILE A 222 -13.76 8.99 1.88
C ILE A 222 -14.91 9.50 2.75
N LEU A 223 -15.48 10.66 2.44
CA LEU A 223 -16.45 11.36 3.29
C LEU A 223 -17.91 11.08 2.94
N ASP A 224 -18.25 10.79 1.69
CA ASP A 224 -19.64 10.56 1.22
C ASP A 224 -20.45 9.59 2.11
N PRO A 225 -19.90 8.51 2.65
CA PRO A 225 -20.65 7.66 3.56
C PRO A 225 -21.07 8.34 4.86
N PHE A 226 -20.41 9.44 5.24
CA PHE A 226 -20.52 10.09 6.56
C PHE A 226 -21.18 11.45 6.54
N VAL A 227 -21.28 12.07 5.35
CA VAL A 227 -21.79 13.43 5.21
C VAL A 227 -22.90 13.49 4.16
N LYS A 228 -23.76 14.50 4.27
CA LYS A 228 -24.79 14.84 3.29
C LYS A 228 -24.46 16.21 2.74
N LEU A 229 -23.59 16.27 1.74
CA LEU A 229 -23.16 17.51 1.07
C LEU A 229 -23.53 17.46 -0.40
N ASP A 230 -23.94 18.59 -0.95
CA ASP A 230 -24.05 18.76 -2.40
C ASP A 230 -22.68 19.13 -3.02
N ASN A 231 -22.62 19.21 -4.36
CA ASN A 231 -21.38 19.53 -5.05
C ASN A 231 -20.86 20.94 -4.72
N THR A 232 -21.74 21.90 -4.49
CA THR A 232 -21.39 23.29 -4.16
C THR A 232 -20.78 23.34 -2.76
N GLU A 233 -21.38 22.64 -1.82
CA GLU A 233 -20.90 22.51 -0.44
C GLU A 233 -19.54 21.81 -0.39
N TYR A 234 -19.32 20.76 -1.18
CA TYR A 234 -18.00 20.11 -1.32
C TYR A 234 -16.95 21.08 -1.83
N ILE A 235 -17.24 21.83 -2.89
CA ILE A 235 -16.29 22.82 -3.44
C ILE A 235 -15.96 23.88 -2.38
N LYS A 236 -16.96 24.37 -1.68
CA LYS A 236 -16.78 25.36 -0.59
C LYS A 236 -15.92 24.79 0.54
N PHE A 237 -16.20 23.55 0.95
CA PHE A 237 -15.45 22.84 1.99
C PHE A 237 -13.98 22.67 1.59
N PHE A 238 -13.73 22.22 0.37
CA PHE A 238 -12.37 22.08 -0.17
C PHE A 238 -11.61 23.38 -0.28
N ASN A 239 -12.25 24.44 -0.74
CA ASN A 239 -11.62 25.77 -0.84
C ASN A 239 -11.21 26.30 0.53
N THR A 240 -12.00 25.99 1.57
CA THR A 240 -11.68 26.37 2.95
C THR A 240 -10.46 25.59 3.48
N PHE A 241 -10.38 24.30 3.18
CA PHE A 241 -9.33 23.42 3.69
C PHE A 241 -8.36 22.96 2.58
N LYS A 242 -8.06 23.84 1.62
CA LYS A 242 -7.24 23.52 0.42
C LYS A 242 -5.84 22.98 0.73
N ASN A 243 -5.27 23.35 1.87
CA ASN A 243 -3.94 22.91 2.31
C ASN A 243 -3.95 21.58 3.07
N ALA A 244 -5.14 21.07 3.43
CA ALA A 244 -5.26 19.79 4.11
C ALA A 244 -4.84 18.65 3.19
N THR A 245 -4.22 17.62 3.77
CA THR A 245 -3.84 16.41 3.05
C THR A 245 -5.01 15.43 2.93
N VAL A 246 -4.91 14.45 2.05
CA VAL A 246 -5.87 13.33 1.98
C VAL A 246 -5.96 12.61 3.34
N SER A 247 -4.83 12.49 4.03
CA SER A 247 -4.76 11.88 5.37
C SER A 247 -5.55 12.68 6.42
N ASP A 248 -5.54 14.01 6.37
CA ASP A 248 -6.34 14.85 7.28
C ASP A 248 -7.83 14.55 7.13
N PHE A 249 -8.32 14.43 5.90
CA PHE A 249 -9.71 14.06 5.63
C PHE A 249 -10.02 12.62 6.02
N ALA A 250 -9.09 11.68 5.85
CA ALA A 250 -9.26 10.32 6.32
C ALA A 250 -9.35 10.25 7.85
N GLN A 251 -8.58 11.08 8.56
CA GLN A 251 -8.69 11.21 10.02
C GLN A 251 -10.01 11.87 10.45
N LEU A 252 -10.52 12.82 9.68
CA LEU A 252 -11.82 13.42 9.93
C LEU A 252 -12.95 12.38 9.95
N LYS A 253 -12.89 11.38 9.07
CA LYS A 253 -13.79 10.21 9.13
C LYS A 253 -13.74 9.52 10.50
N ASN A 254 -12.55 9.34 11.06
CA ASN A 254 -12.40 8.74 12.39
C ASN A 254 -12.97 9.62 13.49
N ASP A 255 -12.85 10.95 13.37
CA ASP A 255 -13.42 11.88 14.35
C ASP A 255 -14.95 11.87 14.33
N ILE A 256 -15.55 11.73 13.15
CA ILE A 256 -17.00 11.53 13.02
C ILE A 256 -17.43 10.27 13.78
N ARG A 257 -16.74 9.16 13.55
CA ARG A 257 -17.02 7.90 14.28
C ARG A 257 -16.87 8.07 15.78
N LYS A 258 -15.79 8.72 16.24
CA LYS A 258 -15.55 8.98 17.67
C LYS A 258 -16.63 9.85 18.29
N LYS A 259 -17.17 10.83 17.54
CA LYS A 259 -18.31 11.64 18.00
C LYS A 259 -19.51 10.73 18.34
N TYR A 260 -19.90 9.84 17.42
CA TYR A 260 -21.02 8.94 17.65
C TYR A 260 -20.76 7.90 18.73
N VAL A 261 -19.55 7.34 18.80
CA VAL A 261 -19.19 6.43 19.90
C VAL A 261 -19.34 7.12 21.25
N ARG A 262 -18.88 8.37 21.36
CA ARG A 262 -18.99 9.17 22.59
C ARG A 262 -20.46 9.37 23.00
N GLU A 263 -21.33 9.77 22.08
CA GLU A 263 -22.75 9.94 22.32
C GLU A 263 -23.42 8.63 22.79
N MET A 264 -22.99 7.49 22.26
CA MET A 264 -23.53 6.17 22.65
C MET A 264 -23.03 5.72 24.02
N ILE A 265 -21.77 5.96 24.36
CA ILE A 265 -21.19 5.60 25.66
C ILE A 265 -21.91 6.33 26.82
N GLU A 266 -22.30 7.58 26.63
CA GLU A 266 -22.99 8.35 27.65
C GLU A 266 -24.33 7.70 28.08
N SER A 267 -24.95 6.93 27.21
CA SER A 267 -26.20 6.21 27.48
C SER A 267 -26.02 4.81 28.08
N GLU A 268 -24.81 4.27 28.11
CA GLU A 268 -24.53 2.89 28.52
C GLU A 268 -23.74 2.84 29.84
N ARG A 269 -24.34 2.24 30.86
CA ARG A 269 -23.69 2.08 32.19
C ARG A 269 -22.73 0.91 32.29
N ASN A 270 -22.83 -0.05 31.39
CA ASN A 270 -22.03 -1.27 31.41
C ASN A 270 -21.43 -1.56 30.01
N LEU A 271 -20.12 -1.53 29.89
CA LEU A 271 -19.37 -1.72 28.65
C LEU A 271 -18.80 -3.15 28.54
N ASN A 272 -19.67 -4.15 28.56
CA ASN A 272 -19.31 -5.53 28.19
C ASN A 272 -19.31 -5.70 26.67
N LEU A 273 -18.74 -6.80 26.17
CA LEU A 273 -18.63 -7.08 24.74
C LEU A 273 -19.99 -7.07 24.00
N TYR A 274 -21.04 -7.50 24.66
CA TYR A 274 -22.41 -7.50 24.10
C TYR A 274 -22.90 -6.05 23.88
N ASN A 275 -22.74 -5.18 24.86
CA ASN A 275 -23.15 -3.77 24.76
C ASN A 275 -22.25 -3.00 23.75
N ILE A 276 -20.95 -3.31 23.70
CA ILE A 276 -20.05 -2.77 22.66
C ILE A 276 -20.53 -3.17 21.27
N SER A 277 -20.95 -4.41 21.05
CA SER A 277 -21.53 -4.84 19.76
C SER A 277 -22.82 -4.11 19.40
N LYS A 278 -23.65 -3.75 20.39
CA LYS A 278 -24.84 -2.89 20.16
C LYS A 278 -24.44 -1.48 19.76
N ILE A 279 -23.46 -0.88 20.44
CA ILE A 279 -22.89 0.44 20.09
C ILE A 279 -22.38 0.41 18.66
N GLU A 280 -21.61 -0.60 18.28
CA GLU A 280 -21.08 -0.75 16.92
C GLU A 280 -22.18 -0.73 15.85
N ARG A 281 -23.28 -1.49 16.07
CA ARG A 281 -24.42 -1.49 15.14
C ARG A 281 -25.09 -0.11 15.03
N LYS A 282 -25.26 0.58 16.15
CA LYS A 282 -25.83 1.95 16.17
C LYS A 282 -24.90 2.94 15.48
N VAL A 283 -23.60 2.84 15.70
CA VAL A 283 -22.60 3.69 15.03
C VAL A 283 -22.56 3.45 13.52
N LYS A 284 -22.78 2.21 13.06
CA LYS A 284 -22.90 1.92 11.61
C LYS A 284 -24.16 2.52 10.98
N ALA A 285 -25.21 2.77 11.75
CA ALA A 285 -26.50 3.31 11.30
C ALA A 285 -26.66 4.82 11.61
N PHE A 286 -25.57 5.56 11.78
CA PHE A 286 -25.62 6.98 12.16
C PHE A 286 -26.22 7.89 11.08
N LYS A 287 -26.75 9.01 11.52
CA LYS A 287 -27.19 10.09 10.64
C LYS A 287 -25.98 10.76 9.98
N ARG A 288 -26.01 10.96 8.67
CA ARG A 288 -24.95 11.73 7.96
C ARG A 288 -24.94 13.17 8.43
N LEU A 289 -23.75 13.70 8.63
CA LEU A 289 -23.53 15.08 9.06
C LEU A 289 -23.87 16.06 7.92
N ASP A 290 -24.43 17.21 8.26
CA ASP A 290 -24.59 18.33 7.34
C ASP A 290 -23.30 19.16 7.23
N TYR A 291 -23.34 20.20 6.37
CA TYR A 291 -22.19 21.07 6.12
C TYR A 291 -21.67 21.75 7.40
N SER A 292 -22.55 22.25 8.25
CA SER A 292 -22.16 22.97 9.47
C SER A 292 -21.43 22.02 10.44
N GLU A 293 -21.97 20.83 10.64
CA GLU A 293 -21.40 19.83 11.54
C GLU A 293 -20.01 19.36 11.09
N ILE A 294 -19.84 19.03 9.81
CA ILE A 294 -18.54 18.57 9.29
C ILE A 294 -17.53 19.72 9.25
N TYR A 295 -17.97 20.96 8.98
CA TYR A 295 -17.11 22.12 8.99
C TYR A 295 -16.50 22.37 10.37
N GLU A 296 -17.29 22.31 11.43
CA GLU A 296 -16.81 22.49 12.80
C GLU A 296 -15.84 21.38 13.24
N LEU A 297 -16.09 20.15 12.83
CA LEU A 297 -15.15 19.05 13.08
C LEU A 297 -13.82 19.24 12.32
N ALA A 298 -13.90 19.64 11.05
CA ALA A 298 -12.72 19.90 10.23
C ALA A 298 -11.89 21.05 10.78
N LYS A 299 -12.52 22.14 11.21
CA LYS A 299 -11.86 23.30 11.81
C LYS A 299 -11.08 22.96 13.08
N LYS A 300 -11.60 22.01 13.88
CA LYS A 300 -10.91 21.54 15.10
C LYS A 300 -9.69 20.68 14.78
N ARG A 301 -9.75 19.92 13.71
CA ARG A 301 -8.66 18.98 13.32
C ARG A 301 -7.63 19.63 12.41
N ILE A 302 -8.10 20.25 11.35
CA ILE A 302 -7.25 20.89 10.35
C ILE A 302 -6.96 22.29 10.84
N LYS A 303 -5.85 22.44 11.58
CA LYS A 303 -5.38 23.76 11.96
C LYS A 303 -5.09 24.52 10.66
N SER A 304 -5.69 25.69 10.51
CA SER A 304 -5.29 26.64 9.47
C SER A 304 -3.83 26.99 9.72
N TYR A 305 -2.94 26.48 8.90
CA TYR A 305 -1.55 26.90 8.82
C TYR A 305 -1.45 28.13 7.95
#